data_63e2c67f7dc709161e8cb8ce0f418bab
#
_entry.id   63e2c67f7dc709161e8cb8ce0f418bab
#
_cell.length_a   1.000
_cell.length_b   1.000
_cell.length_c   1.000
_cell.angle_alpha   90.00
_cell.angle_beta   90.00
_cell.angle_gamma   90.00
#
_symmetry.space_group_name_H-M   'P 1'
#
loop_
_entity.id
_entity.type
_entity.pdbx_description
1 polymer ?
#
loop_
_entity_poly.entity_id
_entity_poly.type
_entity_poly.pdbx_seq_one_letter_code
_entity_poly.pdbx_strand_id
1 'polypeptide(L)'
;MTKPTHTHRQDGGRYAKASEHTGTGALEGQRLVIYHDLDKDVTSATTLDDWRQQWRPLETDDCPICMGTGRDSIKGNKRQPCGGCYGLGKVRKDGETPQDMWELGEVATGIIQRQQRVIEQRDQVLAFPEVQEALQARKKRQQQPSNDSVVRQEQEWRKGRGHGPGGQRYTG
;
A
#
# COMPACT_ATOMS: atom_id res chain seq x y z
N MET A 1 8.79 -24.90 14.26
CA MET A 1 7.93 -24.21 13.25
C MET A 1 8.22 -22.74 13.31
N THR A 2 8.55 -22.13 12.18
CA THR A 2 8.81 -20.69 12.08
C THR A 2 7.49 -19.91 12.26
N LYS A 3 7.45 -18.96 13.20
CA LYS A 3 6.25 -18.13 13.40
C LYS A 3 6.15 -17.07 12.30
N PRO A 4 4.95 -16.80 11.78
CA PRO A 4 4.73 -15.72 10.85
C PRO A 4 5.01 -14.37 11.53
N THR A 5 5.71 -13.49 10.85
CA THR A 5 6.05 -12.15 11.33
C THR A 5 5.38 -11.04 10.52
N HIS A 6 5.00 -11.34 9.29
CA HIS A 6 4.42 -10.39 8.33
C HIS A 6 3.24 -11.00 7.58
N THR A 7 2.44 -10.13 7.01
CA THR A 7 1.32 -10.47 6.11
C THR A 7 1.32 -9.53 4.91
N HIS A 8 0.85 -10.00 3.76
CA HIS A 8 0.65 -9.14 2.60
C HIS A 8 -0.61 -8.28 2.80
N ARG A 9 -0.51 -6.98 2.53
CA ARG A 9 -1.57 -6.00 2.86
C ARG A 9 -2.90 -6.27 2.16
N GLN A 10 -2.86 -6.78 0.93
CA GLN A 10 -4.05 -7.02 0.12
C GLN A 10 -4.51 -8.47 0.15
N ASP A 11 -3.57 -9.41 0.09
CA ASP A 11 -3.87 -10.82 -0.09
C ASP A 11 -3.88 -11.61 1.22
N GLY A 12 -3.32 -11.05 2.29
CA GLY A 12 -3.11 -11.79 3.52
C GLY A 12 -1.95 -12.77 3.39
N GLY A 13 -2.06 -13.91 4.07
CA GLY A 13 -1.04 -14.95 4.08
C GLY A 13 -0.01 -14.78 5.20
N ARG A 14 0.78 -15.84 5.42
CA ARG A 14 1.73 -15.97 6.51
C ARG A 14 3.15 -15.93 5.97
N TYR A 15 3.88 -14.91 6.33
CA TYR A 15 5.25 -14.69 5.86
C TYR A 15 6.20 -14.53 7.04
N ALA A 16 7.38 -15.09 6.93
CA ALA A 16 8.48 -14.89 7.87
C ALA A 16 9.62 -14.17 7.16
N LYS A 17 9.93 -12.95 7.58
CA LYS A 17 11.11 -12.23 7.11
C LYS A 17 12.36 -12.95 7.67
N ALA A 18 13.24 -13.39 6.80
CA ALA A 18 14.46 -14.10 7.16
C ALA A 18 15.65 -13.14 7.32
N SER A 19 15.94 -12.33 6.31
CA SER A 19 17.11 -11.43 6.31
C SER A 19 16.96 -10.28 5.32
N GLU A 20 17.86 -9.30 5.44
CA GLU A 20 18.07 -8.24 4.45
C GLU A 20 19.48 -8.33 3.91
N HIS A 21 19.64 -8.14 2.60
CA HIS A 21 20.92 -8.16 1.92
C HIS A 21 21.02 -7.01 0.93
N THR A 22 22.25 -6.61 0.62
CA THR A 22 22.54 -5.74 -0.51
C THR A 22 22.80 -6.62 -1.72
N GLY A 23 22.11 -6.34 -2.82
CA GLY A 23 22.27 -7.07 -4.09
C GLY A 23 23.65 -6.85 -4.70
N THR A 24 24.09 -7.83 -5.48
CA THR A 24 25.34 -7.80 -6.24
C THR A 24 25.07 -8.09 -7.72
N GLY A 25 26.00 -7.77 -8.60
CA GLY A 25 25.85 -7.98 -10.03
C GLY A 25 24.72 -7.13 -10.64
N ALA A 26 23.77 -7.76 -11.29
CA ALA A 26 22.63 -7.06 -11.91
C ALA A 26 21.71 -6.32 -10.88
N LEU A 27 21.81 -6.66 -9.60
CA LEU A 27 21.04 -6.06 -8.50
C LEU A 27 21.92 -5.18 -7.62
N GLU A 28 23.10 -4.78 -8.08
CA GLU A 28 24.05 -4.01 -7.29
C GLU A 28 23.42 -2.72 -6.74
N GLY A 29 23.65 -2.46 -5.45
CA GLY A 29 23.10 -1.30 -4.75
C GLY A 29 21.63 -1.42 -4.34
N GLN A 30 20.89 -2.44 -4.79
CA GLN A 30 19.52 -2.67 -4.34
C GLN A 30 19.51 -3.39 -2.99
N ARG A 31 18.66 -2.92 -2.08
CA ARG A 31 18.39 -3.64 -0.82
C ARG A 31 17.30 -4.66 -1.05
N LEU A 32 17.59 -5.91 -0.71
CA LEU A 32 16.70 -7.06 -0.90
C LEU A 32 16.26 -7.61 0.46
N VAL A 33 15.02 -8.05 0.53
CA VAL A 33 14.46 -8.80 1.66
C VAL A 33 14.25 -10.24 1.23
N ILE A 34 14.85 -11.17 1.98
CA ILE A 34 14.60 -12.60 1.85
C ILE A 34 13.49 -12.97 2.83
N TYR A 35 12.47 -13.64 2.36
CA TYR A 35 11.34 -14.06 3.17
C TYR A 35 10.87 -15.45 2.81
N HIS A 36 10.22 -16.10 3.73
CA HIS A 36 9.60 -17.42 3.57
C HIS A 36 8.07 -17.26 3.54
N ASP A 37 7.43 -17.70 2.47
CA ASP A 37 5.98 -17.86 2.36
C ASP A 37 5.62 -19.19 3.06
N LEU A 38 5.06 -19.09 4.27
CA LEU A 38 4.75 -20.24 5.10
C LEU A 38 3.53 -21.02 4.60
N ASP A 39 2.70 -20.41 3.75
CA ASP A 39 1.52 -21.06 3.19
C ASP A 39 1.89 -21.93 1.99
N LYS A 40 2.92 -21.55 1.24
CA LYS A 40 3.40 -22.27 0.06
C LYS A 40 4.70 -23.05 0.31
N ASP A 41 5.33 -22.83 1.46
CA ASP A 41 6.63 -23.40 1.82
C ASP A 41 7.74 -23.02 0.82
N VAL A 42 7.78 -21.74 0.41
CA VAL A 42 8.73 -21.23 -0.59
C VAL A 42 9.50 -20.04 -0.03
N THR A 43 10.81 -20.05 -0.22
CA THR A 43 11.66 -18.89 0.05
C THR A 43 11.72 -18.01 -1.20
N SER A 44 11.51 -16.72 -1.01
CA SER A 44 11.48 -15.73 -2.07
C SER A 44 12.25 -14.46 -1.67
N ALA A 45 12.52 -13.62 -2.65
CA ALA A 45 13.16 -12.33 -2.44
C ALA A 45 12.38 -11.21 -3.13
N THR A 46 12.40 -10.03 -2.54
CA THR A 46 11.83 -8.82 -3.13
C THR A 46 12.68 -7.61 -2.75
N THR A 47 12.46 -6.46 -3.41
CA THR A 47 13.14 -5.22 -2.99
C THR A 47 12.62 -4.76 -1.63
N LEU A 48 13.45 -4.05 -0.87
CA LEU A 48 13.04 -3.51 0.42
C LEU A 48 11.87 -2.52 0.29
N ASP A 49 11.82 -1.79 -0.82
CA ASP A 49 10.76 -0.82 -1.07
C ASP A 49 9.43 -1.51 -1.36
N ASP A 50 9.43 -2.55 -2.20
CA ASP A 50 8.23 -3.38 -2.43
C ASP A 50 7.79 -4.08 -1.15
N TRP A 51 8.76 -4.59 -0.37
CA TRP A 51 8.45 -5.21 0.92
C TRP A 51 7.71 -4.25 1.84
N ARG A 52 8.17 -3.02 2.00
CA ARG A 52 7.54 -2.00 2.84
C ARG A 52 6.16 -1.57 2.34
N GLN A 53 5.98 -1.55 1.04
CA GLN A 53 4.71 -1.17 0.42
C GLN A 53 3.66 -2.27 0.51
N GLN A 54 4.04 -3.51 0.25
CA GLN A 54 3.09 -4.63 0.07
C GLN A 54 2.92 -5.47 1.32
N TRP A 55 3.94 -5.60 2.17
CA TRP A 55 3.86 -6.35 3.43
C TRP A 55 3.79 -5.42 4.64
N ARG A 56 3.25 -5.92 5.71
CA ARG A 56 3.26 -5.28 7.02
C ARG A 56 3.53 -6.28 8.13
N PRO A 57 4.08 -5.86 9.27
CA PRO A 57 4.14 -6.72 10.44
C PRO A 57 2.74 -7.20 10.85
N LEU A 58 2.66 -8.43 11.34
CA LEU A 58 1.47 -8.95 12.00
C LEU A 58 1.33 -8.32 13.37
N GLU A 59 0.15 -7.85 13.68
CA GLU A 59 -0.23 -7.34 14.99
C GLU A 59 -0.90 -8.44 15.81
N THR A 60 -0.84 -8.34 17.13
CA THR A 60 -1.37 -9.37 18.04
C THR A 60 -2.88 -9.54 17.94
N ASP A 61 -3.58 -8.50 17.50
CA ASP A 61 -5.02 -8.49 17.30
C ASP A 61 -5.44 -8.68 15.82
N ASP A 62 -4.50 -9.04 14.94
CA ASP A 62 -4.87 -9.44 13.58
C ASP A 62 -5.67 -10.74 13.61
N CYS A 63 -6.75 -10.78 12.83
CA CYS A 63 -7.56 -11.98 12.70
C CYS A 63 -6.70 -13.14 12.17
N PRO A 64 -6.62 -14.27 12.90
CA PRO A 64 -5.76 -15.39 12.50
C PRO A 64 -6.24 -16.12 11.23
N ILE A 65 -7.50 -15.90 10.83
CA ILE A 65 -8.08 -16.51 9.65
C ILE A 65 -7.70 -15.73 8.38
N CYS A 66 -7.90 -14.41 8.38
CA CYS A 66 -7.64 -13.57 7.20
C CYS A 66 -6.33 -12.78 7.28
N MET A 67 -5.53 -12.97 8.33
CA MET A 67 -4.28 -12.25 8.55
C MET A 67 -4.43 -10.73 8.45
N GLY A 68 -5.53 -10.22 9.01
CA GLY A 68 -5.81 -8.79 9.07
C GLY A 68 -6.40 -8.16 7.83
N THR A 69 -6.71 -8.91 6.75
CA THR A 69 -7.29 -8.35 5.52
C THR A 69 -8.79 -8.07 5.61
N GLY A 70 -9.48 -8.69 6.55
CA GLY A 70 -10.95 -8.63 6.65
C GLY A 70 -11.71 -9.41 5.58
N ARG A 71 -11.01 -10.07 4.65
CA ARG A 71 -11.60 -10.77 3.49
C ARG A 71 -11.57 -12.27 3.68
N ASP A 72 -12.52 -12.96 3.04
CA ASP A 72 -12.55 -14.43 3.09
C ASP A 72 -11.38 -15.01 2.29
N SER A 73 -10.41 -15.57 3.01
CA SER A 73 -9.26 -16.27 2.44
C SER A 73 -9.50 -17.78 2.29
N ILE A 74 -10.46 -18.35 3.02
CA ILE A 74 -10.69 -19.79 3.07
C ILE A 74 -11.45 -20.24 1.82
N LYS A 75 -12.54 -19.55 1.46
CA LYS A 75 -13.37 -19.88 0.29
C LYS A 75 -12.84 -19.25 -1.00
N GLY A 76 -11.75 -18.48 -0.91
CA GLY A 76 -11.14 -17.79 -2.05
C GLY A 76 -11.99 -16.64 -2.63
N ASN A 77 -13.10 -16.28 -2.02
CA ASN A 77 -13.93 -15.17 -2.45
C ASN A 77 -13.55 -13.87 -1.73
N LYS A 78 -12.55 -13.18 -2.28
CA LYS A 78 -12.05 -11.91 -1.73
C LYS A 78 -13.09 -10.77 -1.65
N ARG A 79 -14.29 -10.94 -2.20
CA ARG A 79 -15.39 -9.96 -2.10
C ARG A 79 -16.23 -10.16 -0.86
N GLN A 80 -16.16 -11.32 -0.24
CA GLN A 80 -16.90 -11.62 0.98
C GLN A 80 -16.08 -11.22 2.23
N PRO A 81 -16.74 -10.77 3.30
CA PRO A 81 -16.08 -10.53 4.58
C PRO A 81 -15.59 -11.84 5.19
N CYS A 82 -14.49 -11.79 5.91
CA CYS A 82 -14.01 -12.92 6.69
C CYS A 82 -15.00 -13.29 7.79
N GLY A 83 -15.43 -14.54 7.84
CA GLY A 83 -16.40 -15.02 8.82
C GLY A 83 -15.90 -14.99 10.28
N GLY A 84 -14.58 -15.06 10.50
CA GLY A 84 -14.02 -15.05 11.86
C GLY A 84 -13.92 -13.65 12.49
N CYS A 85 -13.83 -12.58 11.70
CA CYS A 85 -13.76 -11.22 12.20
C CYS A 85 -14.86 -10.31 11.62
N TYR A 86 -15.83 -10.90 10.95
CA TYR A 86 -16.95 -10.17 10.34
C TYR A 86 -16.51 -9.03 9.39
N GLY A 87 -15.36 -9.21 8.74
CA GLY A 87 -14.79 -8.22 7.82
C GLY A 87 -13.90 -7.15 8.47
N LEU A 88 -13.78 -7.09 9.79
CA LEU A 88 -12.98 -6.08 10.47
C LEU A 88 -11.45 -6.25 10.29
N GLY A 89 -11.00 -7.44 9.92
CA GLY A 89 -9.57 -7.78 9.87
C GLY A 89 -8.91 -7.93 11.24
N LYS A 90 -9.59 -7.54 12.29
CA LYS A 90 -9.11 -7.55 13.68
C LYS A 90 -10.01 -8.41 14.55
N VAL A 91 -9.43 -8.89 15.63
CA VAL A 91 -10.10 -9.65 16.69
C VAL A 91 -9.85 -8.97 18.04
N ARG A 92 -10.26 -9.61 19.11
CA ARG A 92 -10.01 -9.14 20.47
C ARG A 92 -8.51 -9.06 20.77
N LYS A 93 -8.11 -8.28 21.76
CA LYS A 93 -6.70 -8.07 22.15
C LYS A 93 -6.00 -9.38 22.60
N ASP A 94 -6.77 -10.35 23.05
CA ASP A 94 -6.30 -11.69 23.40
C ASP A 94 -6.08 -12.60 22.18
N GLY A 95 -6.43 -12.15 20.97
CA GLY A 95 -6.32 -12.89 19.73
C GLY A 95 -7.54 -13.78 19.41
N GLU A 96 -8.55 -13.78 20.25
CA GLU A 96 -9.78 -14.54 20.04
C GLU A 96 -10.80 -13.80 19.17
N THR A 97 -11.58 -14.57 18.40
CA THR A 97 -12.65 -14.01 17.57
C THR A 97 -13.81 -13.53 18.45
N PRO A 98 -14.43 -12.36 18.12
CA PRO A 98 -15.62 -11.89 18.84
C PRO A 98 -16.74 -12.93 18.79
N GLN A 99 -17.35 -13.23 19.93
CA GLN A 99 -18.40 -14.23 20.02
C GLN A 99 -19.81 -13.63 19.96
N ASP A 100 -19.94 -12.35 20.30
CA ASP A 100 -21.21 -11.63 20.25
C ASP A 100 -21.06 -10.22 19.66
N MET A 101 -22.20 -9.52 19.55
CA MET A 101 -22.26 -8.18 18.98
C MET A 101 -21.60 -7.11 19.85
N TRP A 102 -21.50 -7.31 21.14
CA TRP A 102 -20.86 -6.38 22.08
C TRP A 102 -19.35 -6.44 21.91
N GLU A 103 -18.78 -7.63 21.92
CA GLU A 103 -17.36 -7.85 21.65
C GLU A 103 -16.96 -7.35 20.28
N LEU A 104 -17.80 -7.58 19.25
CA LEU A 104 -17.59 -7.04 17.92
C LEU A 104 -17.58 -5.52 17.91
N GLY A 105 -18.51 -4.89 18.65
CA GLY A 105 -18.57 -3.45 18.84
C GLY A 105 -17.33 -2.88 19.52
N GLU A 106 -16.79 -3.56 20.53
CA GLU A 106 -15.54 -3.17 21.20
C GLU A 106 -14.35 -3.21 20.24
N VAL A 107 -14.21 -4.28 19.45
CA VAL A 107 -13.16 -4.39 18.43
C VAL A 107 -13.27 -3.27 17.40
N ALA A 108 -14.47 -3.00 16.87
CA ALA A 108 -14.71 -1.94 15.90
C ALA A 108 -14.39 -0.56 16.50
N THR A 109 -14.81 -0.28 17.72
CA THR A 109 -14.50 0.97 18.44
C THR A 109 -13.00 1.14 18.64
N GLY A 110 -12.29 0.08 19.00
CA GLY A 110 -10.85 0.08 19.14
C GLY A 110 -10.11 0.40 17.82
N ILE A 111 -10.62 -0.10 16.68
CA ILE A 111 -10.09 0.22 15.35
C ILE A 111 -10.30 1.72 15.05
N ILE A 112 -11.51 2.23 15.25
CA ILE A 112 -11.85 3.63 15.01
C ILE A 112 -10.96 4.56 15.83
N GLN A 113 -10.80 4.29 17.13
CA GLN A 113 -9.95 5.09 18.01
C GLN A 113 -8.48 5.09 17.60
N ARG A 114 -7.96 3.95 17.09
CA ARG A 114 -6.59 3.89 16.56
C ARG A 114 -6.46 4.73 15.29
N GLN A 115 -7.41 4.64 14.38
CA GLN A 115 -7.41 5.43 13.16
C GLN A 115 -7.51 6.92 13.44
N GLN A 116 -8.35 7.33 14.38
CA GLN A 116 -8.46 8.73 14.80
C GLN A 116 -7.12 9.27 15.30
N ARG A 117 -6.44 8.53 16.19
CA ARG A 117 -5.10 8.93 16.66
C ARG A 117 -4.09 9.10 15.54
N VAL A 118 -4.09 8.20 14.55
CA VAL A 118 -3.19 8.30 13.39
C VAL A 118 -3.52 9.54 12.55
N ILE A 119 -4.82 9.85 12.37
CA ILE A 119 -5.27 11.04 11.65
C ILE A 119 -4.84 12.30 12.39
N GLU A 120 -5.05 12.37 13.70
CA GLU A 120 -4.64 13.50 14.54
C GLU A 120 -3.13 13.72 14.49
N GLN A 121 -2.33 12.68 14.61
CA GLN A 121 -0.87 12.76 14.47
C GLN A 121 -0.45 13.27 13.08
N ARG A 122 -1.07 12.76 12.03
CA ARG A 122 -0.82 13.23 10.66
C ARG A 122 -1.18 14.71 10.52
N ASP A 123 -2.32 15.11 11.03
CA ASP A 123 -2.80 16.48 10.91
C ASP A 123 -1.90 17.44 11.71
N GLN A 124 -1.39 17.01 12.87
CA GLN A 124 -0.36 17.75 13.60
C GLN A 124 0.92 17.93 12.78
N VAL A 125 1.41 16.86 12.13
CA VAL A 125 2.60 16.95 11.26
C VAL A 125 2.34 17.86 10.06
N LEU A 126 1.16 17.78 9.46
CA LEU A 126 0.77 18.62 8.34
C LEU A 126 0.58 20.10 8.74
N ALA A 127 0.36 20.40 10.00
CA ALA A 127 0.24 21.77 10.50
C ALA A 127 1.59 22.50 10.64
N PHE A 128 2.73 21.79 10.61
CA PHE A 128 4.03 22.45 10.68
C PHE A 128 4.27 23.33 9.43
N PRO A 129 4.73 24.59 9.63
CA PRO A 129 4.96 25.53 8.51
C PRO A 129 5.90 24.96 7.43
N GLU A 130 6.97 24.30 7.83
CA GLU A 130 7.97 23.73 6.94
C GLU A 130 7.35 22.64 6.03
N VAL A 131 6.42 21.85 6.58
CA VAL A 131 5.71 20.81 5.82
C VAL A 131 4.73 21.45 4.84
N GLN A 132 4.02 22.49 5.26
CA GLN A 132 3.11 23.26 4.41
C GLN A 132 3.86 23.92 3.23
N GLU A 133 5.00 24.54 3.50
CA GLU A 133 5.85 25.14 2.45
C GLU A 133 6.36 24.09 1.45
N ALA A 134 6.84 22.93 1.97
CA ALA A 134 7.29 21.84 1.11
C ALA A 134 6.18 21.29 0.23
N LEU A 135 4.96 21.12 0.77
CA LEU A 135 3.79 20.69 0.01
C LEU A 135 3.38 21.69 -1.07
N GLN A 136 3.40 23.00 -0.74
CA GLN A 136 3.11 24.06 -1.70
C GLN A 136 4.17 24.11 -2.81
N ALA A 137 5.45 23.98 -2.47
CA ALA A 137 6.53 23.94 -3.46
C ALA A 137 6.40 22.73 -4.40
N ARG A 138 6.06 21.56 -3.87
CA ARG A 138 5.78 20.36 -4.66
C ARG A 138 4.60 20.55 -5.59
N LYS A 139 3.51 21.11 -5.08
CA LYS A 139 2.30 21.41 -5.89
C LYS A 139 2.58 22.38 -7.02
N LYS A 140 3.37 23.44 -6.74
CA LYS A 140 3.80 24.40 -7.77
C LYS A 140 4.65 23.72 -8.85
N ARG A 141 5.59 22.84 -8.49
CA ARG A 141 6.40 22.08 -9.46
C ARG A 141 5.54 21.16 -10.34
N GLN A 142 4.53 20.51 -9.78
CA GLN A 142 3.62 19.67 -10.54
C GLN A 142 2.69 20.45 -11.46
N GLN A 143 2.38 21.69 -11.12
CA GLN A 143 1.52 22.58 -11.93
C GLN A 143 2.32 23.38 -12.97
N GLN A 144 3.65 23.44 -12.86
CA GLN A 144 4.46 24.02 -13.92
C GLN A 144 4.38 23.11 -15.16
N PRO A 145 3.91 23.64 -16.31
CA PRO A 145 3.96 22.87 -17.54
C PRO A 145 5.41 22.48 -17.78
N SER A 146 5.62 21.20 -18.09
CA SER A 146 6.96 20.73 -18.42
C SER A 146 7.52 21.64 -19.53
N ASN A 147 8.68 22.22 -19.28
CA ASN A 147 9.42 23.02 -20.26
C ASN A 147 10.04 22.15 -21.36
N ASP A 148 9.52 20.94 -21.52
CA ASP A 148 9.92 20.04 -22.58
C ASP A 148 9.42 20.62 -23.89
N SER A 149 10.36 21.02 -24.74
CA SER A 149 10.09 21.64 -26.05
C SER A 149 9.16 20.77 -26.91
N VAL A 150 9.24 19.46 -26.75
CA VAL A 150 8.42 18.49 -27.47
C VAL A 150 6.96 18.54 -27.02
N VAL A 151 6.72 18.58 -25.70
CA VAL A 151 5.35 18.68 -25.14
C VAL A 151 4.73 20.02 -25.50
N ARG A 152 5.51 21.09 -25.51
CA ARG A 152 5.07 22.41 -25.93
C ARG A 152 4.72 22.46 -27.42
N GLN A 153 5.56 21.88 -28.27
CA GLN A 153 5.29 21.73 -29.69
C GLN A 153 4.04 20.87 -29.96
N GLU A 154 3.86 19.78 -29.21
CA GLU A 154 2.68 18.94 -29.36
C GLU A 154 1.41 19.65 -28.89
N GLN A 155 1.47 20.41 -27.81
CA GLN A 155 0.34 21.23 -27.34
C GLN A 155 0.01 22.37 -28.31
N GLU A 156 1.01 23.02 -28.87
CA GLU A 156 0.83 24.05 -29.90
C GLU A 156 0.26 23.44 -31.19
N TRP A 157 0.72 22.27 -31.59
CA TRP A 157 0.17 21.52 -32.71
C TRP A 157 -1.30 21.10 -32.51
N ARG A 158 -1.66 20.65 -31.32
CA ARG A 158 -3.06 20.32 -30.99
C ARG A 158 -3.96 21.55 -30.95
N LYS A 159 -3.43 22.72 -30.62
CA LYS A 159 -4.16 23.99 -30.65
C LYS A 159 -4.27 24.57 -32.08
N GLY A 160 -3.36 24.24 -32.94
CA GLY A 160 -3.28 24.74 -34.32
C GLY A 160 -4.03 23.87 -35.31
N ARG A 161 -5.33 23.72 -35.17
CA ARG A 161 -6.30 23.20 -36.16
C ARG A 161 -5.70 22.35 -37.31
N GLY A 162 -5.06 21.22 -37.00
CA GLY A 162 -4.84 20.15 -37.98
C GLY A 162 -3.85 20.43 -39.10
N HIS A 163 -2.87 21.27 -38.92
CA HIS A 163 -1.77 21.42 -39.86
C HIS A 163 -0.65 20.51 -39.42
N GLY A 164 -0.36 19.46 -40.19
CA GLY A 164 0.80 18.58 -39.99
C GLY A 164 2.12 19.35 -40.08
N PRO A 165 3.24 18.73 -39.63
CA PRO A 165 4.57 19.34 -39.75
C PRO A 165 4.91 19.56 -41.22
N GLY A 166 4.71 20.83 -41.70
CA GLY A 166 4.91 21.20 -43.08
C GLY A 166 3.86 22.19 -43.61
N GLY A 167 2.81 22.46 -42.85
CA GLY A 167 1.87 23.59 -43.17
C GLY A 167 1.04 23.44 -44.43
N GLN A 168 1.06 22.30 -45.12
CA GLN A 168 0.24 22.08 -46.31
C GLN A 168 -1.10 21.42 -45.94
N ARG A 169 -2.20 22.07 -46.33
CA ARG A 169 -3.53 21.46 -46.34
C ARG A 169 -3.59 20.39 -47.41
N TYR A 170 -3.86 19.16 -47.02
CA TYR A 170 -4.38 18.17 -47.94
C TYR A 170 -5.83 18.53 -48.25
N THR A 171 -6.06 19.11 -49.42
CA THR A 171 -7.38 19.18 -50.06
C THR A 171 -7.49 17.95 -50.92
N GLY A 172 -8.13 16.88 -50.47
CA GLY A 172 -8.64 15.81 -51.27
C GLY A 172 -10.14 15.99 -51.43
#